data_d40b0b6b77db3675f3df2b6a4de2965e
#
_entry.id   d40b0b6b77db3675f3df2b6a4de2965e
#
_cell.length_a   1.000
_cell.length_b   1.000
_cell.length_c   1.000
_cell.angle_alpha   90.00
_cell.angle_beta   90.00
_cell.angle_gamma   90.00
#
_symmetry.space_group_name_H-M   'P 1'
#
loop_
_entity.id
_entity.type
_entity.pdbx_description
1 polymer ?
#
loop_
_entity_poly.entity_id
_entity_poly.type
_entity_poly.pdbx_seq_one_letter_code
_entity_poly.pdbx_strand_id
1 'polypeptide(L)'
;MKVENCVALVTGGNRGIGEGFVQELLAHGAGKVYVAARRMADAEAATAADDRLVPIELDVTSPEQVAAAAGQCTDLTLLVNNAGAFNLGNTLLTAEDEADIRQTMEVNYLGPVRMIRAFAPVLKANGGGAVVNVLSAGGIVPVPSMGGYSPSKFAMRAAGDCLRPELALQGTTLHSLIVGSVDTRMAAHVTWVEKSTPRDIGKAGIVAVEHNIEEHDTDPHAVSVRAFLARDPATLKASMAAGLRNPDGRR
;
A
#
# COMPACT_ATOMS: atom_id res chain seq x y z
N MET A 1 12.66 -12.97 -3.50
CA MET A 1 13.94 -12.37 -3.91
C MET A 1 14.68 -11.84 -2.69
N LYS A 2 15.99 -11.52 -2.79
CA LYS A 2 16.67 -10.76 -1.74
C LYS A 2 16.50 -9.26 -1.97
N VAL A 3 16.39 -8.50 -0.88
CA VAL A 3 16.28 -7.03 -0.94
C VAL A 3 17.66 -6.38 -1.07
N GLU A 4 18.70 -7.04 -0.59
CA GLU A 4 20.08 -6.59 -0.77
C GLU A 4 20.40 -6.36 -2.27
N ASN A 5 20.96 -5.19 -2.58
CA ASN A 5 21.26 -4.70 -3.94
C ASN A 5 20.05 -4.54 -4.88
N CYS A 6 18.80 -4.66 -4.39
CA CYS A 6 17.64 -4.40 -5.24
C CYS A 6 17.55 -2.93 -5.63
N VAL A 7 16.87 -2.68 -6.75
CA VAL A 7 16.41 -1.36 -7.15
C VAL A 7 14.90 -1.29 -6.90
N ALA A 8 14.49 -0.45 -5.96
CA ALA A 8 13.10 -0.35 -5.55
C ALA A 8 12.46 0.97 -6.01
N LEU A 9 11.13 0.96 -6.22
CA LEU A 9 10.31 2.17 -6.34
C LEU A 9 9.20 2.11 -5.31
N VAL A 10 9.06 3.18 -4.49
CA VAL A 10 8.03 3.29 -3.47
C VAL A 10 7.09 4.43 -3.80
N THR A 11 5.84 4.13 -4.16
CA THR A 11 4.83 5.17 -4.41
C THR A 11 4.37 5.79 -3.08
N GLY A 12 4.32 7.14 -3.03
CA GLY A 12 4.08 7.86 -1.79
C GLY A 12 5.19 7.63 -0.75
N GLY A 13 6.44 7.49 -1.20
CA GLY A 13 7.61 7.17 -0.38
C GLY A 13 8.11 8.30 0.51
N ASN A 14 7.58 9.51 0.35
CA ASN A 14 8.03 10.72 1.03
C ASN A 14 7.51 10.89 2.47
N ARG A 15 6.65 10.00 2.98
CA ARG A 15 6.08 10.07 4.33
C ARG A 15 5.38 8.78 4.76
N GLY A 16 5.12 8.69 6.08
CA GLY A 16 4.30 7.62 6.65
C GLY A 16 4.84 6.23 6.31
N ILE A 17 3.96 5.28 5.96
CA ILE A 17 4.35 3.91 5.65
C ILE A 17 5.37 3.85 4.51
N GLY A 18 5.20 4.69 3.46
CA GLY A 18 6.15 4.74 2.35
C GLY A 18 7.55 5.15 2.77
N GLU A 19 7.67 6.15 3.64
CA GLU A 19 8.96 6.54 4.24
C GLU A 19 9.54 5.41 5.09
N GLY A 20 8.71 4.70 5.87
CA GLY A 20 9.13 3.51 6.61
C GLY A 20 9.69 2.42 5.69
N PHE A 21 9.07 2.20 4.52
CA PHE A 21 9.62 1.30 3.50
C PHE A 21 10.97 1.78 2.98
N VAL A 22 11.11 3.06 2.63
CA VAL A 22 12.38 3.63 2.14
C VAL A 22 13.50 3.39 3.17
N GLN A 23 13.24 3.70 4.43
CA GLN A 23 14.22 3.51 5.52
C GLN A 23 14.62 2.04 5.68
N GLU A 24 13.67 1.11 5.66
CA GLU A 24 13.97 -0.31 5.82
C GLU A 24 14.66 -0.91 4.58
N LEU A 25 14.31 -0.47 3.36
CA LEU A 25 15.02 -0.87 2.14
C LEU A 25 16.50 -0.48 2.21
N LEU A 26 16.80 0.76 2.63
CA LEU A 26 18.18 1.22 2.82
C LEU A 26 18.91 0.42 3.89
N ALA A 27 18.24 0.13 5.02
CA ALA A 27 18.80 -0.65 6.13
C ALA A 27 19.10 -2.11 5.73
N HIS A 28 18.34 -2.67 4.79
CA HIS A 28 18.54 -4.02 4.24
C HIS A 28 19.42 -4.05 2.98
N GLY A 29 20.14 -2.96 2.70
CA GLY A 29 21.15 -2.92 1.65
C GLY A 29 20.59 -2.78 0.22
N ALA A 30 19.41 -2.18 0.03
CA ALA A 30 18.95 -1.82 -1.31
C ALA A 30 19.99 -0.94 -2.02
N GLY A 31 20.28 -1.26 -3.26
CA GLY A 31 21.26 -0.52 -4.06
C GLY A 31 20.76 0.84 -4.52
N LYS A 32 19.45 0.96 -4.76
CA LYS A 32 18.76 2.21 -5.14
C LYS A 32 17.30 2.18 -4.73
N VAL A 33 16.76 3.33 -4.32
CA VAL A 33 15.33 3.50 -4.05
C VAL A 33 14.81 4.75 -4.74
N TYR A 34 13.92 4.58 -5.70
CA TYR A 34 13.13 5.65 -6.29
C TYR A 34 12.02 6.04 -5.32
N VAL A 35 12.06 7.26 -4.81
CA VAL A 35 11.08 7.80 -3.87
C VAL A 35 10.07 8.62 -4.64
N ALA A 36 8.86 8.07 -4.85
CA ALA A 36 7.85 8.73 -5.64
C ALA A 36 6.90 9.56 -4.77
N ALA A 37 6.66 10.80 -5.17
CA ALA A 37 5.68 11.71 -4.58
C ALA A 37 4.96 12.51 -5.67
N ARG A 38 3.75 13.05 -5.36
CA ARG A 38 2.96 13.81 -6.33
C ARG A 38 3.55 15.18 -6.70
N ARG A 39 4.45 15.70 -5.89
CA ARG A 39 5.19 16.94 -6.15
C ARG A 39 6.68 16.63 -6.10
N MET A 40 7.42 17.06 -7.10
CA MET A 40 8.87 16.85 -7.15
C MET A 40 9.57 17.36 -5.88
N ALA A 41 9.22 18.55 -5.40
CA ALA A 41 9.81 19.12 -4.19
C ALA A 41 9.66 18.23 -2.94
N ASP A 42 8.54 17.48 -2.83
CA ASP A 42 8.34 16.53 -1.70
C ASP A 42 9.23 15.28 -1.85
N ALA A 43 9.46 14.84 -3.09
CA ALA A 43 10.36 13.73 -3.38
C ALA A 43 11.82 14.13 -3.14
N GLU A 44 12.25 15.28 -3.63
CA GLU A 44 13.59 15.84 -3.43
C GLU A 44 13.92 16.02 -1.94
N ALA A 45 12.99 16.58 -1.17
CA ALA A 45 13.18 16.74 0.28
C ALA A 45 13.36 15.38 1.00
N ALA A 46 12.66 14.34 0.54
CA ALA A 46 12.75 13.00 1.12
C ALA A 46 14.01 12.22 0.71
N THR A 47 14.69 12.67 -0.35
CA THR A 47 15.88 11.97 -0.90
C THR A 47 17.20 12.64 -0.55
N ALA A 48 17.18 13.84 0.05
CA ALA A 48 18.37 14.67 0.26
C ALA A 48 19.44 14.07 1.18
N ALA A 49 19.13 13.02 1.95
CA ALA A 49 20.02 12.50 2.99
C ALA A 49 20.85 11.25 2.58
N ASP A 50 20.58 10.65 1.42
CA ASP A 50 21.27 9.41 1.00
C ASP A 50 21.33 9.35 -0.54
N ASP A 51 22.53 9.20 -1.10
CA ASP A 51 22.79 9.20 -2.55
C ASP A 51 22.15 8.00 -3.29
N ARG A 52 21.71 6.98 -2.58
CA ARG A 52 20.95 5.84 -3.15
C ARG A 52 19.49 6.19 -3.41
N LEU A 53 19.00 7.32 -2.89
CA LEU A 53 17.63 7.77 -3.07
C LEU A 53 17.51 8.66 -4.30
N VAL A 54 16.54 8.37 -5.15
CA VAL A 54 16.28 9.11 -6.39
C VAL A 54 14.84 9.64 -6.37
N PRO A 55 14.64 10.98 -6.47
CA PRO A 55 13.30 11.55 -6.46
C PRO A 55 12.58 11.29 -7.79
N ILE A 56 11.28 10.96 -7.70
CA ILE A 56 10.39 10.79 -8.85
C ILE A 56 9.09 11.56 -8.59
N GLU A 57 8.71 12.44 -9.53
CA GLU A 57 7.37 13.01 -9.53
C GLU A 57 6.39 12.01 -10.12
N LEU A 58 5.40 11.56 -9.32
CA LEU A 58 4.46 10.53 -9.73
C LEU A 58 3.13 10.66 -9.02
N ASP A 59 2.09 10.95 -9.80
CA ASP A 59 0.71 10.69 -9.43
C ASP A 59 0.27 9.38 -10.09
N VAL A 60 -0.07 8.38 -9.27
CA VAL A 60 -0.50 7.05 -9.75
C VAL A 60 -1.83 7.09 -10.53
N THR A 61 -2.55 8.21 -10.45
CA THR A 61 -3.78 8.44 -11.21
C THR A 61 -3.53 8.99 -12.63
N SER A 62 -2.31 9.50 -12.92
CA SER A 62 -1.92 9.97 -14.25
C SER A 62 -1.24 8.86 -15.07
N PRO A 63 -1.88 8.37 -16.14
CA PRO A 63 -1.27 7.40 -17.04
C PRO A 63 0.04 7.89 -17.66
N GLU A 64 0.15 9.19 -17.94
CA GLU A 64 1.32 9.82 -18.56
C GLU A 64 2.50 9.82 -17.58
N GLN A 65 2.29 10.19 -16.31
CA GLN A 65 3.35 10.17 -15.30
C GLN A 65 3.79 8.74 -14.97
N VAL A 66 2.86 7.79 -14.93
CA VAL A 66 3.18 6.37 -14.72
C VAL A 66 4.03 5.83 -15.88
N ALA A 67 3.68 6.16 -17.12
CA ALA A 67 4.48 5.76 -18.29
C ALA A 67 5.88 6.40 -18.28
N ALA A 68 5.97 7.68 -17.93
CA ALA A 68 7.24 8.40 -17.79
C ALA A 68 8.13 7.78 -16.70
N ALA A 69 7.55 7.44 -15.53
CA ALA A 69 8.27 6.77 -14.44
C ALA A 69 8.78 5.39 -14.87
N ALA A 70 8.01 4.60 -15.62
CA ALA A 70 8.44 3.31 -16.14
C ALA A 70 9.59 3.45 -17.14
N GLY A 71 9.61 4.53 -17.94
CA GLY A 71 10.71 4.87 -18.85
C GLY A 71 11.98 5.36 -18.13
N GLN A 72 11.86 5.92 -16.93
CA GLN A 72 12.99 6.37 -16.10
C GLN A 72 13.59 5.26 -15.24
N CYS A 73 12.74 4.43 -14.62
CA CYS A 73 13.15 3.39 -13.68
C CYS A 73 13.35 2.04 -14.38
N THR A 74 14.15 2.00 -15.45
CA THR A 74 14.33 0.81 -16.31
C THR A 74 15.09 -0.33 -15.64
N ASP A 75 15.76 -0.07 -14.53
CA ASP A 75 16.52 -1.03 -13.72
C ASP A 75 15.72 -1.59 -12.51
N LEU A 76 14.41 -1.32 -12.44
CA LEU A 76 13.57 -1.70 -11.31
C LEU A 76 13.48 -3.21 -11.13
N THR A 77 13.62 -3.68 -9.87
CA THR A 77 13.42 -5.08 -9.45
C THR A 77 12.37 -5.24 -8.35
N LEU A 78 11.98 -4.14 -7.66
CA LEU A 78 10.97 -4.14 -6.60
C LEU A 78 10.03 -2.94 -6.72
N LEU A 79 8.73 -3.19 -6.95
CA LEU A 79 7.69 -2.17 -6.96
C LEU A 79 6.89 -2.22 -5.65
N VAL A 80 6.83 -1.09 -4.91
CA VAL A 80 6.00 -0.95 -3.72
C VAL A 80 4.85 0.03 -4.00
N ASN A 81 3.65 -0.50 -4.20
CA ASN A 81 2.41 0.25 -4.32
C ASN A 81 1.90 0.60 -2.91
N ASN A 82 2.32 1.77 -2.42
CA ASN A 82 1.96 2.27 -1.10
C ASN A 82 1.07 3.53 -1.17
N ALA A 83 1.10 4.30 -2.25
CA ALA A 83 0.23 5.47 -2.39
C ALA A 83 -1.23 5.10 -2.14
N GLY A 84 -1.92 5.91 -1.33
CA GLY A 84 -3.31 5.64 -0.96
C GLY A 84 -4.06 6.91 -0.59
N ALA A 85 -5.38 6.90 -0.83
CA ALA A 85 -6.33 7.92 -0.44
C ALA A 85 -7.32 7.36 0.57
N PHE A 86 -7.68 8.17 1.54
CA PHE A 86 -8.69 7.90 2.56
C PHE A 86 -9.37 9.21 2.94
N ASN A 87 -10.68 9.25 2.85
CA ASN A 87 -11.49 10.39 3.24
C ASN A 87 -12.34 10.01 4.44
N LEU A 88 -12.03 10.63 5.58
CA LEU A 88 -12.74 10.37 6.84
C LEU A 88 -14.12 11.05 6.83
N GLY A 89 -15.12 10.35 7.36
CA GLY A 89 -16.46 10.90 7.61
C GLY A 89 -17.50 10.59 6.53
N ASN A 90 -17.08 10.12 5.34
CA ASN A 90 -18.02 9.72 4.30
C ASN A 90 -18.38 8.25 4.39
N THR A 91 -19.68 7.93 4.26
CA THR A 91 -20.16 6.56 4.04
C THR A 91 -20.61 6.41 2.59
N LEU A 92 -20.87 5.19 2.15
CA LEU A 92 -21.37 4.97 0.78
C LEU A 92 -22.76 5.60 0.53
N LEU A 93 -23.56 5.76 1.58
CA LEU A 93 -24.93 6.28 1.45
C LEU A 93 -25.01 7.80 1.70
N THR A 94 -24.15 8.34 2.57
CA THR A 94 -24.25 9.75 3.00
C THR A 94 -23.25 10.68 2.28
N ALA A 95 -22.40 10.15 1.41
CA ALA A 95 -21.57 10.98 0.53
C ALA A 95 -22.47 11.89 -0.32
N GLU A 96 -22.17 13.20 -0.36
CA GLU A 96 -22.93 14.17 -1.14
C GLU A 96 -22.89 13.85 -2.65
N ASP A 97 -21.78 13.27 -3.10
CA ASP A 97 -21.59 12.79 -4.47
C ASP A 97 -20.66 11.56 -4.50
N GLU A 98 -20.41 11.02 -5.70
CA GLU A 98 -19.52 9.88 -5.90
C GLU A 98 -18.03 10.24 -5.96
N ALA A 99 -17.65 11.52 -5.82
CA ALA A 99 -16.26 11.96 -6.04
C ALA A 99 -15.28 11.25 -5.09
N ASP A 100 -15.62 11.11 -3.81
CA ASP A 100 -14.79 10.40 -2.84
C ASP A 100 -14.65 8.91 -3.16
N ILE A 101 -15.75 8.27 -3.59
CA ILE A 101 -15.76 6.86 -3.97
C ILE A 101 -14.88 6.68 -5.21
N ARG A 102 -15.06 7.54 -6.22
CA ARG A 102 -14.24 7.51 -7.44
C ARG A 102 -12.78 7.75 -7.15
N GLN A 103 -12.45 8.74 -6.30
CA GLN A 103 -11.07 9.05 -5.93
C GLN A 103 -10.40 7.89 -5.21
N THR A 104 -11.07 7.27 -4.23
CA THR A 104 -10.48 6.13 -3.51
C THR A 104 -10.29 4.92 -4.42
N MET A 105 -11.23 4.66 -5.34
CA MET A 105 -11.08 3.61 -6.36
C MET A 105 -9.94 3.93 -7.34
N GLU A 106 -9.83 5.17 -7.78
CA GLU A 106 -8.77 5.60 -8.71
C GLU A 106 -7.38 5.46 -8.10
N VAL A 107 -7.19 5.94 -6.85
CA VAL A 107 -5.89 5.91 -6.19
C VAL A 107 -5.55 4.52 -5.64
N ASN A 108 -6.50 3.83 -4.98
CA ASN A 108 -6.20 2.62 -4.21
C ASN A 108 -6.32 1.32 -5.03
N TYR A 109 -7.01 1.37 -6.18
CA TYR A 109 -7.23 0.21 -7.03
C TYR A 109 -6.67 0.41 -8.45
N LEU A 110 -7.17 1.40 -9.22
CA LEU A 110 -6.73 1.60 -10.59
C LEU A 110 -5.27 2.07 -10.66
N GLY A 111 -4.83 2.90 -9.70
CA GLY A 111 -3.45 3.35 -9.61
C GLY A 111 -2.45 2.18 -9.50
N PRO A 112 -2.54 1.32 -8.48
CA PRO A 112 -1.69 0.13 -8.37
C PRO A 112 -1.76 -0.81 -9.57
N VAL A 113 -2.95 -1.04 -10.13
CA VAL A 113 -3.09 -1.85 -11.36
C VAL A 113 -2.36 -1.21 -12.54
N ARG A 114 -2.47 0.11 -12.70
CA ARG A 114 -1.74 0.88 -13.72
C ARG A 114 -0.23 0.80 -13.53
N MET A 115 0.24 0.96 -12.29
CA MET A 115 1.65 0.79 -11.94
C MET A 115 2.16 -0.61 -12.30
N ILE A 116 1.45 -1.66 -11.88
CA ILE A 116 1.84 -3.04 -12.17
C ILE A 116 1.91 -3.26 -13.69
N ARG A 117 0.91 -2.81 -14.45
CA ARG A 117 0.90 -2.96 -15.92
C ARG A 117 2.08 -2.25 -16.60
N ALA A 118 2.43 -1.05 -16.14
CA ALA A 118 3.54 -0.28 -16.71
C ALA A 118 4.91 -0.88 -16.36
N PHE A 119 5.05 -1.40 -15.14
CA PHE A 119 6.33 -1.93 -14.64
C PHE A 119 6.52 -3.42 -14.83
N ALA A 120 5.49 -4.21 -15.16
CA ALA A 120 5.65 -5.64 -15.44
C ALA A 120 6.65 -5.92 -16.58
N PRO A 121 6.66 -5.18 -17.70
CA PRO A 121 7.70 -5.34 -18.73
C PRO A 121 9.11 -5.00 -18.22
N VAL A 122 9.26 -3.99 -17.37
CA VAL A 122 10.54 -3.59 -16.77
C VAL A 122 11.07 -4.69 -15.86
N LEU A 123 10.22 -5.20 -14.95
CA LEU A 123 10.56 -6.30 -14.05
C LEU A 123 10.98 -7.55 -14.87
N LYS A 124 10.23 -7.87 -15.92
CA LYS A 124 10.56 -8.98 -16.83
C LYS A 124 11.93 -8.81 -17.49
N ALA A 125 12.23 -7.61 -17.99
CA ALA A 125 13.52 -7.31 -18.65
C ALA A 125 14.71 -7.45 -17.68
N ASN A 126 14.49 -7.23 -16.37
CA ASN A 126 15.49 -7.39 -15.31
C ASN A 126 15.51 -8.81 -14.69
N GLY A 127 14.89 -9.80 -15.36
CA GLY A 127 14.92 -11.20 -14.92
C GLY A 127 13.85 -11.57 -13.91
N GLY A 128 12.79 -10.77 -13.75
CA GLY A 128 11.75 -10.89 -12.75
C GLY A 128 11.96 -9.91 -11.60
N GLY A 129 11.27 -10.16 -10.48
CA GLY A 129 11.36 -9.29 -9.31
C GLY A 129 10.19 -9.47 -8.36
N ALA A 130 9.80 -8.40 -7.66
CA ALA A 130 8.66 -8.45 -6.76
C ALA A 130 7.77 -7.20 -6.86
N VAL A 131 6.49 -7.39 -6.57
CA VAL A 131 5.51 -6.34 -6.36
C VAL A 131 4.96 -6.46 -4.94
N VAL A 132 4.90 -5.35 -4.22
CA VAL A 132 4.26 -5.25 -2.90
C VAL A 132 3.06 -4.33 -3.00
N ASN A 133 1.88 -4.79 -2.60
CA ASN A 133 0.68 -3.96 -2.48
C ASN A 133 0.36 -3.70 -1.00
N VAL A 134 0.40 -2.43 -0.58
CA VAL A 134 0.03 -2.02 0.78
C VAL A 134 -1.49 -1.90 0.85
N LEU A 135 -2.12 -2.91 1.44
CA LEU A 135 -3.56 -2.99 1.64
C LEU A 135 -3.96 -2.52 3.05
N SER A 136 -5.03 -3.05 3.58
CA SER A 136 -5.55 -2.68 4.90
C SER A 136 -6.38 -3.82 5.49
N ALA A 137 -6.50 -3.89 6.80
CA ALA A 137 -7.51 -4.70 7.47
C ALA A 137 -8.93 -4.35 6.99
N GLY A 138 -9.18 -3.09 6.57
CA GLY A 138 -10.41 -2.69 5.86
C GLY A 138 -10.58 -3.31 4.47
N GLY A 139 -9.62 -4.07 3.95
CA GLY A 139 -9.69 -4.87 2.73
C GLY A 139 -9.99 -6.36 2.96
N ILE A 140 -10.07 -6.79 4.23
CA ILE A 140 -10.49 -8.17 4.60
C ILE A 140 -11.78 -8.19 5.42
N VAL A 141 -12.10 -7.10 6.10
CA VAL A 141 -13.39 -6.90 6.77
C VAL A 141 -14.00 -5.58 6.30
N PRO A 142 -15.29 -5.54 5.89
CA PRO A 142 -15.91 -4.30 5.47
C PRO A 142 -16.09 -3.35 6.66
N VAL A 143 -15.67 -2.09 6.49
CA VAL A 143 -15.78 -1.04 7.51
C VAL A 143 -16.73 0.05 6.99
N PRO A 144 -17.99 0.07 7.42
CA PRO A 144 -19.02 0.97 6.88
C PRO A 144 -18.68 2.46 6.98
N SER A 145 -17.97 2.88 8.04
CA SER A 145 -17.55 4.28 8.25
C SER A 145 -16.40 4.73 7.36
N MET A 146 -15.86 3.85 6.51
CA MET A 146 -14.74 4.15 5.62
C MET A 146 -15.16 4.40 4.16
N GLY A 147 -16.45 4.56 3.88
CA GLY A 147 -16.98 4.90 2.54
C GLY A 147 -16.38 4.06 1.40
N GLY A 148 -15.84 4.71 0.40
CA GLY A 148 -15.20 4.07 -0.75
C GLY A 148 -13.86 3.40 -0.45
N TYR A 149 -13.21 3.71 0.68
CA TYR A 149 -11.89 3.18 1.02
C TYR A 149 -11.91 1.65 1.19
N SER A 150 -12.81 1.13 2.07
CA SER A 150 -12.89 -0.31 2.31
C SER A 150 -13.16 -1.10 1.02
N PRO A 151 -14.17 -0.75 0.19
CA PRO A 151 -14.37 -1.38 -1.12
C PRO A 151 -13.14 -1.31 -2.03
N SER A 152 -12.40 -0.19 -2.07
CA SER A 152 -11.20 -0.07 -2.91
C SER A 152 -10.07 -1.01 -2.48
N LYS A 153 -9.89 -1.23 -1.17
CA LYS A 153 -8.89 -2.16 -0.64
C LYS A 153 -9.30 -3.64 -0.88
N PHE A 154 -10.61 -3.97 -0.82
CA PHE A 154 -11.12 -5.27 -1.25
C PHE A 154 -10.88 -5.51 -2.75
N ALA A 155 -11.18 -4.52 -3.60
CA ALA A 155 -10.94 -4.61 -5.03
C ALA A 155 -9.46 -4.87 -5.34
N MET A 156 -8.54 -4.13 -4.70
CA MET A 156 -7.10 -4.30 -4.92
C MET A 156 -6.59 -5.65 -4.39
N ARG A 157 -7.14 -6.15 -3.29
CA ARG A 157 -6.81 -7.48 -2.78
C ARG A 157 -7.18 -8.56 -3.80
N ALA A 158 -8.42 -8.52 -4.32
CA ALA A 158 -8.87 -9.44 -5.37
C ALA A 158 -8.04 -9.32 -6.65
N ALA A 159 -7.70 -8.09 -7.08
CA ALA A 159 -6.82 -7.87 -8.22
C ALA A 159 -5.42 -8.46 -8.00
N GLY A 160 -4.89 -8.37 -6.77
CA GLY A 160 -3.61 -8.98 -6.40
C GLY A 160 -3.63 -10.50 -6.63
N ASP A 161 -4.70 -11.17 -6.22
CA ASP A 161 -4.85 -12.61 -6.41
C ASP A 161 -4.97 -13.00 -7.90
N CYS A 162 -5.62 -12.15 -8.73
CA CYS A 162 -5.67 -12.34 -10.18
C CYS A 162 -4.31 -12.10 -10.85
N LEU A 163 -3.59 -11.05 -10.44
CA LEU A 163 -2.31 -10.65 -11.05
C LEU A 163 -1.14 -11.58 -10.68
N ARG A 164 -1.22 -12.23 -9.51
CA ARG A 164 -0.13 -13.09 -9.03
C ARG A 164 0.24 -14.19 -10.02
N PRO A 165 -0.69 -15.02 -10.54
CA PRO A 165 -0.37 -16.03 -11.53
C PRO A 165 0.12 -15.44 -12.86
N GLU A 166 -0.39 -14.27 -13.29
CA GLU A 166 0.08 -13.60 -14.50
C GLU A 166 1.54 -13.15 -14.38
N LEU A 167 1.91 -12.55 -13.25
CA LEU A 167 3.27 -12.10 -12.97
C LEU A 167 4.25 -13.27 -12.76
N ALA A 168 3.78 -14.38 -12.19
CA ALA A 168 4.59 -15.58 -11.99
C ALA A 168 5.12 -16.15 -13.31
N LEU A 169 4.38 -16.01 -14.43
CA LEU A 169 4.81 -16.44 -15.76
C LEU A 169 6.09 -15.74 -16.25
N GLN A 170 6.45 -14.62 -15.66
CA GLN A 170 7.66 -13.85 -15.99
C GLN A 170 8.66 -13.77 -14.83
N GLY A 171 8.53 -14.63 -13.81
CA GLY A 171 9.44 -14.67 -12.66
C GLY A 171 9.25 -13.52 -11.66
N THR A 172 8.07 -12.86 -11.66
CA THR A 172 7.75 -11.78 -10.73
C THR A 172 6.78 -12.28 -9.67
N THR A 173 7.10 -12.03 -8.38
CA THR A 173 6.21 -12.37 -7.26
C THR A 173 5.33 -11.18 -6.88
N LEU A 174 4.17 -11.43 -6.26
CA LEU A 174 3.29 -10.39 -5.75
C LEU A 174 2.88 -10.67 -4.31
N HIS A 175 3.07 -9.67 -3.45
CA HIS A 175 2.84 -9.73 -2.01
C HIS A 175 1.81 -8.69 -1.60
N SER A 176 0.76 -9.12 -0.90
CA SER A 176 -0.30 -8.27 -0.37
C SER A 176 -0.10 -8.08 1.13
N LEU A 177 0.11 -6.85 1.59
CA LEU A 177 0.28 -6.54 3.01
C LEU A 177 -1.04 -6.07 3.60
N ILE A 178 -1.55 -6.79 4.57
CA ILE A 178 -2.74 -6.40 5.32
C ILE A 178 -2.29 -5.58 6.52
N VAL A 179 -2.49 -4.27 6.42
CA VAL A 179 -2.04 -3.30 7.41
C VAL A 179 -3.20 -2.94 8.35
N GLY A 180 -2.95 -2.98 9.63
CA GLY A 180 -3.89 -2.56 10.67
C GLY A 180 -3.79 -1.07 10.99
N SER A 181 -3.41 -0.74 12.22
CA SER A 181 -3.26 0.65 12.67
C SER A 181 -1.79 1.06 12.78
N VAL A 182 -1.42 2.11 12.04
CA VAL A 182 -0.05 2.62 11.97
C VAL A 182 0.00 4.09 12.35
N ASP A 183 1.02 4.50 13.05
CA ASP A 183 1.21 5.89 13.47
C ASP A 183 1.57 6.78 12.27
N THR A 184 0.53 7.28 11.63
CA THR A 184 0.60 8.13 10.45
C THR A 184 -0.44 9.23 10.53
N ARG A 185 -0.26 10.29 9.73
CA ARG A 185 -1.26 11.35 9.61
C ARG A 185 -2.64 10.81 9.18
N MET A 186 -2.68 9.78 8.32
CA MET A 186 -3.93 9.17 7.86
C MET A 186 -4.70 8.51 9.01
N ALA A 187 -4.01 7.91 9.97
CA ALA A 187 -4.60 7.23 11.14
C ALA A 187 -4.57 8.08 12.41
N ALA A 188 -4.39 9.41 12.32
CA ALA A 188 -4.33 10.29 13.50
C ALA A 188 -5.62 10.25 14.34
N HIS A 189 -6.78 10.01 13.70
CA HIS A 189 -8.08 9.88 14.34
C HIS A 189 -8.27 8.57 15.15
N VAL A 190 -7.42 7.56 14.91
CA VAL A 190 -7.47 6.28 15.63
C VAL A 190 -6.69 6.43 16.93
N THR A 191 -7.38 6.39 18.08
CA THR A 191 -6.77 6.59 19.42
C THR A 191 -7.01 5.43 20.39
N TRP A 192 -7.79 4.42 19.98
CA TRP A 192 -8.26 3.33 20.84
C TRP A 192 -7.51 1.99 20.65
N VAL A 193 -6.52 1.95 19.78
CA VAL A 193 -5.61 0.81 19.58
C VAL A 193 -4.17 1.29 19.60
N GLU A 194 -3.27 0.43 20.05
CA GLU A 194 -1.84 0.64 19.88
C GLU A 194 -1.48 0.60 18.40
N LYS A 195 -0.67 1.56 17.96
CA LYS A 195 -0.26 1.71 16.57
C LYS A 195 1.16 1.20 16.39
N SER A 196 1.37 0.43 15.34
CA SER A 196 2.71 0.09 14.87
C SER A 196 3.38 1.29 14.22
N THR A 197 4.70 1.28 14.15
CA THR A 197 5.44 2.34 13.46
C THR A 197 5.42 2.13 11.94
N PRO A 198 5.59 3.18 11.12
CA PRO A 198 5.79 3.05 9.68
C PRO A 198 6.92 2.07 9.30
N ARG A 199 8.00 2.05 10.08
CA ARG A 199 9.14 1.15 9.86
C ARG A 199 8.79 -0.31 10.09
N ASP A 200 7.94 -0.62 11.07
CA ASP A 200 7.48 -2.01 11.31
C ASP A 200 6.77 -2.56 10.08
N ILE A 201 5.96 -1.72 9.39
CA ILE A 201 5.30 -2.12 8.16
C ILE A 201 6.30 -2.31 7.01
N GLY A 202 7.28 -1.41 6.88
CA GLY A 202 8.38 -1.57 5.92
C GLY A 202 9.12 -2.89 6.13
N LYS A 203 9.49 -3.20 7.37
CA LYS A 203 10.15 -4.44 7.75
C LYS A 203 9.29 -5.67 7.44
N ALA A 204 8.00 -5.64 7.76
CA ALA A 204 7.08 -6.72 7.43
C ALA A 204 6.98 -6.94 5.90
N GLY A 205 7.00 -5.86 5.12
CA GLY A 205 7.04 -5.92 3.66
C GLY A 205 8.29 -6.59 3.12
N ILE A 206 9.46 -6.28 3.67
CA ILE A 206 10.71 -6.95 3.31
C ILE A 206 10.67 -8.44 3.65
N VAL A 207 10.17 -8.80 4.84
CA VAL A 207 9.97 -10.20 5.23
C VAL A 207 9.07 -10.91 4.22
N ALA A 208 7.96 -10.30 3.81
CA ALA A 208 7.05 -10.89 2.83
C ALA A 208 7.76 -11.17 1.48
N VAL A 209 8.56 -10.22 0.99
CA VAL A 209 9.33 -10.35 -0.26
C VAL A 209 10.39 -11.45 -0.15
N GLU A 210 11.19 -11.45 0.92
CA GLU A 210 12.31 -12.38 1.07
C GLU A 210 11.87 -13.83 1.32
N HIS A 211 10.73 -14.01 2.02
CA HIS A 211 10.18 -15.33 2.35
C HIS A 211 9.05 -15.76 1.41
N ASN A 212 8.76 -14.98 0.36
CA ASN A 212 7.71 -15.24 -0.63
C ASN A 212 6.32 -15.47 0.02
N ILE A 213 5.95 -14.59 0.97
CA ILE A 213 4.64 -14.62 1.61
C ILE A 213 3.63 -13.87 0.73
N GLU A 214 2.64 -14.57 0.21
CA GLU A 214 1.66 -13.99 -0.73
C GLU A 214 0.75 -12.95 -0.08
N GLU A 215 0.24 -13.24 1.13
CA GLU A 215 -0.56 -12.30 1.92
C GLU A 215 -0.06 -12.30 3.37
N HIS A 216 0.32 -11.13 3.89
CA HIS A 216 0.97 -10.98 5.19
C HIS A 216 0.23 -9.96 6.07
N ASP A 217 -0.18 -10.38 7.26
CA ASP A 217 -0.69 -9.49 8.30
C ASP A 217 0.50 -8.82 9.00
N THR A 218 0.65 -7.50 8.83
CA THR A 218 1.90 -6.79 9.13
C THR A 218 2.08 -6.37 10.58
N ASP A 219 1.00 -6.39 11.36
CA ASP A 219 0.99 -5.82 12.71
C ASP A 219 -0.05 -6.53 13.61
N PRO A 220 0.05 -6.36 14.93
CA PRO A 220 -0.86 -7.04 15.89
C PRO A 220 -2.34 -6.76 15.65
N HIS A 221 -2.68 -5.54 15.18
CA HIS A 221 -4.08 -5.20 14.88
C HIS A 221 -4.60 -5.99 13.65
N ALA A 222 -3.84 -6.06 12.57
CA ALA A 222 -4.20 -6.85 11.38
C ALA A 222 -4.36 -8.35 11.73
N VAL A 223 -3.42 -8.91 12.48
CA VAL A 223 -3.48 -10.29 12.99
C VAL A 223 -4.75 -10.53 13.81
N SER A 224 -5.07 -9.60 14.72
CA SER A 224 -6.26 -9.67 15.57
C SER A 224 -7.56 -9.64 14.76
N VAL A 225 -7.65 -8.73 13.78
CA VAL A 225 -8.80 -8.61 12.87
C VAL A 225 -8.99 -9.91 12.08
N ARG A 226 -7.92 -10.47 11.52
CA ARG A 226 -8.00 -11.74 10.78
C ARG A 226 -8.43 -12.91 11.66
N ALA A 227 -7.86 -13.02 12.85
CA ALA A 227 -8.22 -14.07 13.79
C ALA A 227 -9.70 -13.98 14.22
N PHE A 228 -10.20 -12.76 14.43
CA PHE A 228 -11.60 -12.54 14.76
C PHE A 228 -12.52 -12.85 13.56
N LEU A 229 -12.12 -12.42 12.36
CA LEU A 229 -12.87 -12.71 11.12
C LEU A 229 -13.02 -14.23 10.90
N ALA A 230 -11.95 -14.99 11.16
CA ALA A 230 -11.98 -16.45 11.01
C ALA A 230 -12.84 -17.13 12.08
N ARG A 231 -12.87 -16.59 13.31
CA ARG A 231 -13.59 -17.19 14.43
C ARG A 231 -15.08 -16.85 14.43
N ASP A 232 -15.43 -15.58 14.22
CA ASP A 232 -16.80 -15.07 14.31
C ASP A 232 -17.01 -13.86 13.39
N PRO A 233 -17.20 -14.10 12.09
CA PRO A 233 -17.37 -13.03 11.10
C PRO A 233 -18.65 -12.22 11.32
N ALA A 234 -19.69 -12.78 11.90
CA ALA A 234 -20.96 -12.09 12.13
C ALA A 234 -20.80 -11.01 13.21
N THR A 235 -20.23 -11.38 14.36
CA THR A 235 -19.96 -10.44 15.47
C THR A 235 -18.95 -9.37 15.04
N LEU A 236 -17.90 -9.71 14.29
CA LEU A 236 -16.95 -8.72 13.79
C LEU A 236 -17.65 -7.69 12.89
N LYS A 237 -18.46 -8.14 11.91
CA LYS A 237 -19.20 -7.22 11.04
C LYS A 237 -20.19 -6.34 11.82
N ALA A 238 -20.88 -6.90 12.83
CA ALA A 238 -21.76 -6.15 13.69
C ALA A 238 -21.01 -5.06 14.49
N SER A 239 -19.80 -5.36 14.98
CA SER A 239 -18.97 -4.39 15.71
C SER A 239 -18.49 -3.26 14.78
N MET A 240 -18.10 -3.57 13.53
CA MET A 240 -17.74 -2.55 12.54
C MET A 240 -18.93 -1.64 12.20
N ALA A 241 -20.14 -2.20 12.10
CA ALA A 241 -21.38 -1.44 11.87
C ALA A 241 -21.77 -0.54 13.05
N ALA A 242 -21.42 -0.91 14.29
CA ALA A 242 -21.66 -0.10 15.47
C ALA A 242 -20.91 1.24 15.43
N GLY A 243 -19.77 1.31 14.73
CA GLY A 243 -19.03 2.55 14.48
C GLY A 243 -19.82 3.65 13.77
N LEU A 244 -20.87 3.28 12.98
CA LEU A 244 -21.78 4.26 12.37
C LEU A 244 -22.71 4.95 13.38
N ARG A 245 -23.02 4.28 14.49
CA ARG A 245 -23.94 4.78 15.53
C ARG A 245 -23.22 5.65 16.56
N ASN A 246 -21.91 5.57 16.61
CA ASN A 246 -21.07 6.29 17.55
C ASN A 246 -19.80 6.82 16.87
N PRO A 247 -19.93 7.84 16.00
CA PRO A 247 -18.80 8.37 15.23
C PRO A 247 -17.70 8.95 16.13
N ASP A 248 -18.00 9.35 17.36
CA ASP A 248 -17.04 9.94 18.31
C ASP A 248 -16.25 8.89 19.12
N GLY A 249 -16.50 7.59 18.89
CA GLY A 249 -15.79 6.51 19.59
C GLY A 249 -16.07 6.44 21.10
N ARG A 250 -17.04 7.19 21.60
CA ARG A 250 -17.45 7.16 23.02
C ARG A 250 -18.37 5.95 23.25
N ARG A 251 -17.92 5.03 24.11
CA ARG A 251 -18.75 3.95 24.65
C ARG A 251 -19.61 4.45 25.79
#